data_a461921717244cd7b5a94c60ea4d9953
#
_entry.id   a461921717244cd7b5a94c60ea4d9953
#
_cell.length_a   1.000
_cell.length_b   1.000
_cell.length_c   1.000
_cell.angle_alpha   90.00
_cell.angle_beta   90.00
_cell.angle_gamma   90.00
#
_symmetry.space_group_name_H-M   'P 1'
#
loop_
_entity.id
_entity.type
_entity.pdbx_description
1 polymer ?
#
loop_
_entity_poly.entity_id
_entity_poly.type
_entity_poly.pdbx_seq_one_letter_code
_entity_poly.pdbx_strand_id
1 'polypeptide(L)'
;MNIIFLDVDGELTYSDYENDETANIDIEKVKLLKEICDKTDAKVVISSSWRGSDYYTPRIYYILIDILISNGIEVLGDTTHIKTEFEGEVSQNIAETTLEDLPYLKIKYGTGRAAEIKKWIDEHDVDNFVILDDEDFDWSDYGYDKHWIQPTWFGDGGLKREHVDRAIEILNGE
;
A
#
# COMPACT_ATOMS: atom_id res chain seq x y z
N MET A 1 -8.71 -1.73 -14.93
CA MET A 1 -7.94 -0.55 -14.47
C MET A 1 -6.58 -0.97 -13.93
N ASN A 2 -5.56 -0.11 -14.03
CA ASN A 2 -4.25 -0.34 -13.45
C ASN A 2 -4.20 0.14 -12.00
N ILE A 3 -3.59 -0.66 -11.10
CA ILE A 3 -3.58 -0.39 -9.65
C ILE A 3 -2.15 -0.44 -9.09
N ILE A 4 -1.85 0.51 -8.22
CA ILE A 4 -0.67 0.50 -7.36
C ILE A 4 -1.15 0.22 -5.94
N PHE A 5 -0.80 -0.95 -5.39
CA PHE A 5 -0.91 -1.21 -3.96
C PHE A 5 0.31 -0.63 -3.28
N LEU A 6 0.09 0.36 -2.43
CA LEU A 6 1.14 1.21 -1.87
C LEU A 6 1.29 0.97 -0.38
N ASP A 7 2.47 0.52 0.05
CA ASP A 7 2.93 0.78 1.41
C ASP A 7 3.47 2.22 1.52
N VAL A 8 3.62 2.72 2.72
CA VAL A 8 4.03 4.11 2.97
C VAL A 8 5.43 4.17 3.55
N ASP A 9 5.65 3.36 4.59
CA ASP A 9 6.95 3.26 5.24
C ASP A 9 7.91 2.49 4.32
N GLY A 10 9.09 3.07 4.10
CA GLY A 10 10.03 2.49 3.14
C GLY A 10 9.79 2.86 1.68
N GLU A 11 8.60 3.43 1.34
CA GLU A 11 8.25 3.89 0.01
C GLU A 11 8.31 5.41 -0.12
N LEU A 12 7.50 6.09 0.70
CA LEU A 12 7.32 7.54 0.66
C LEU A 12 7.93 8.25 1.86
N THR A 13 8.23 7.54 2.94
CA THR A 13 8.81 8.11 4.17
C THR A 13 10.32 7.92 4.23
N TYR A 14 10.97 8.73 5.04
CA TYR A 14 12.37 8.59 5.41
C TYR A 14 12.50 8.43 6.94
N SER A 15 13.60 7.88 7.41
CA SER A 15 13.77 7.30 8.75
C SER A 15 13.77 8.26 9.94
N ASP A 16 13.64 9.57 9.75
CA ASP A 16 13.71 10.55 10.84
C ASP A 16 12.29 11.03 11.21
N TYR A 17 11.71 10.42 12.23
CA TYR A 17 10.37 10.69 12.75
C TYR A 17 10.23 12.03 13.53
N GLU A 18 10.94 13.07 13.14
CA GLU A 18 10.93 14.33 13.90
C GLU A 18 9.88 15.36 13.43
N ASN A 19 9.13 15.11 12.35
CA ASN A 19 8.21 16.10 11.79
C ASN A 19 6.76 15.60 11.68
N ASP A 20 5.97 15.90 12.68
CA ASP A 20 4.55 15.57 12.73
C ASP A 20 3.67 16.26 11.65
N GLU A 21 4.15 17.35 11.04
CA GLU A 21 3.33 18.13 10.10
C GLU A 21 3.20 17.47 8.72
N THR A 22 4.27 16.81 8.28
CA THR A 22 4.31 16.11 6.98
C THR A 22 4.25 14.59 7.11
N ALA A 23 4.16 14.08 8.34
CA ALA A 23 4.27 12.65 8.63
C ALA A 23 5.54 12.01 8.01
N ASN A 24 6.61 12.80 7.86
CA ASN A 24 7.89 12.42 7.23
C ASN A 24 7.78 11.96 5.77
N ILE A 25 6.71 12.33 5.07
CA ILE A 25 6.54 11.99 3.65
C ILE A 25 7.47 12.85 2.81
N ASP A 26 8.27 12.19 2.00
CA ASP A 26 9.17 12.82 1.04
C ASP A 26 8.42 13.18 -0.25
N ILE A 27 8.26 14.47 -0.51
CA ILE A 27 7.56 14.98 -1.70
C ILE A 27 8.25 14.56 -3.01
N GLU A 28 9.56 14.34 -3.01
CA GLU A 28 10.25 13.84 -4.22
C GLU A 28 9.85 12.38 -4.52
N LYS A 29 9.61 11.56 -3.49
CA LYS A 29 9.05 10.21 -3.67
C LYS A 29 7.60 10.25 -4.16
N VAL A 30 6.80 11.18 -3.65
CA VAL A 30 5.43 11.40 -4.14
C VAL A 30 5.42 11.78 -5.62
N LYS A 31 6.38 12.60 -6.09
CA LYS A 31 6.53 12.92 -7.52
C LYS A 31 6.88 11.71 -8.36
N LEU A 32 7.72 10.81 -7.86
CA LEU A 32 8.03 9.55 -8.53
C LEU A 32 6.80 8.64 -8.64
N LEU A 33 6.02 8.52 -7.57
CA LEU A 33 4.74 7.80 -7.59
C LEU A 33 3.76 8.43 -8.59
N LYS A 34 3.67 9.77 -8.59
CA LYS A 34 2.83 10.51 -9.55
C LYS A 34 3.22 10.21 -11.00
N GLU A 35 4.51 10.11 -11.29
CA GLU A 35 4.99 9.79 -12.63
C GLU A 35 4.52 8.38 -13.08
N ILE A 36 4.52 7.38 -12.18
CA ILE A 36 3.96 6.06 -12.49
C ILE A 36 2.50 6.20 -12.86
N CYS A 37 1.71 6.88 -12.02
CA CYS A 37 0.28 7.10 -12.28
C CYS A 37 0.03 7.78 -13.63
N ASP A 38 0.78 8.83 -13.95
CA ASP A 38 0.60 9.59 -15.19
C ASP A 38 0.93 8.79 -16.45
N LYS A 39 1.93 7.90 -16.37
CA LYS A 39 2.34 7.11 -17.53
C LYS A 39 1.51 5.85 -17.75
N THR A 40 0.78 5.39 -16.75
CA THR A 40 0.07 4.10 -16.79
C THR A 40 -1.42 4.23 -16.53
N ASP A 41 -1.93 5.43 -16.27
CA ASP A 41 -3.29 5.69 -15.77
C ASP A 41 -3.65 4.86 -14.52
N ALA A 42 -2.62 4.52 -13.74
CA ALA A 42 -2.81 3.74 -12.52
C ALA A 42 -3.34 4.60 -11.37
N LYS A 43 -4.15 3.97 -10.54
CA LYS A 43 -4.72 4.54 -9.32
C LYS A 43 -4.12 3.86 -8.11
N VAL A 44 -4.09 4.57 -6.98
CA VAL A 44 -3.46 4.09 -5.77
C VAL A 44 -4.50 3.49 -4.83
N VAL A 45 -4.15 2.35 -4.25
CA VAL A 45 -4.85 1.71 -3.12
C VAL A 45 -3.85 1.58 -1.99
N ILE A 46 -4.16 2.13 -0.84
CA ILE A 46 -3.27 2.07 0.32
C ILE A 46 -3.28 0.65 0.90
N SER A 47 -2.10 0.04 0.96
CA SER A 47 -1.87 -1.29 1.53
C SER A 47 -0.77 -1.16 2.60
N SER A 48 -1.05 -0.44 3.67
CA SER A 48 -0.08 -0.05 4.69
C SER A 48 -0.67 -0.17 6.08
N SER A 49 0.17 -0.33 7.09
CA SER A 49 -0.21 -0.23 8.50
C SER A 49 -0.77 1.16 8.87
N TRP A 50 -0.51 2.17 8.07
CA TRP A 50 -1.07 3.52 8.25
C TRP A 50 -2.60 3.59 8.19
N ARG A 51 -3.26 2.59 7.61
CA ARG A 51 -4.73 2.47 7.51
C ARG A 51 -5.46 2.40 8.86
N GLY A 52 -4.77 2.18 9.94
CA GLY A 52 -5.38 2.04 11.26
C GLY A 52 -4.69 1.00 12.11
N SER A 53 -3.39 1.20 12.37
CA SER A 53 -2.68 0.44 13.39
C SER A 53 -2.71 1.18 14.73
N ASP A 54 -2.43 0.48 15.83
CA ASP A 54 -2.26 1.08 17.14
C ASP A 54 -1.05 2.04 17.19
N TYR A 55 -0.19 2.00 16.16
CA TYR A 55 1.01 2.83 16.03
C TYR A 55 0.77 4.16 15.35
N TYR A 56 -0.27 4.26 14.50
CA TYR A 56 -0.52 5.46 13.69
C TYR A 56 -1.87 6.08 14.03
N THR A 57 -1.86 7.38 14.27
CA THR A 57 -3.10 8.11 14.52
C THR A 57 -3.87 8.31 13.23
N PRO A 58 -5.22 8.37 13.27
CA PRO A 58 -6.03 8.68 12.08
C PRO A 58 -5.57 9.96 11.38
N ARG A 59 -5.01 10.93 12.12
CA ARG A 59 -4.49 12.17 11.56
C ARG A 59 -3.38 11.94 10.53
N ILE A 60 -2.45 11.01 10.80
CA ILE A 60 -1.34 10.70 9.89
C ILE A 60 -1.85 10.13 8.57
N TYR A 61 -2.84 9.25 8.62
CA TYR A 61 -3.49 8.72 7.43
C TYR A 61 -4.16 9.83 6.59
N TYR A 62 -4.88 10.77 7.24
CA TYR A 62 -5.47 11.90 6.52
C TYR A 62 -4.43 12.83 5.91
N ILE A 63 -3.29 13.05 6.56
CA ILE A 63 -2.18 13.84 5.99
C ILE A 63 -1.65 13.15 4.73
N LEU A 64 -1.45 11.84 4.76
CA LEU A 64 -1.05 11.06 3.59
C LEU A 64 -2.01 11.25 2.42
N ILE A 65 -3.29 11.01 2.65
CA ILE A 65 -4.33 11.14 1.62
C ILE A 65 -4.36 12.56 1.04
N ASP A 66 -4.26 13.58 1.88
CA ASP A 66 -4.25 15.00 1.47
C ASP A 66 -3.03 15.31 0.60
N ILE A 67 -1.85 14.81 0.97
CA ILE A 67 -0.63 14.96 0.18
C ILE A 67 -0.77 14.29 -1.19
N LEU A 68 -1.25 13.04 -1.25
CA LEU A 68 -1.41 12.32 -2.50
C LEU A 68 -2.40 13.04 -3.45
N ILE A 69 -3.58 13.39 -2.96
CA ILE A 69 -4.62 14.07 -3.74
C ILE A 69 -4.14 15.46 -4.20
N SER A 70 -3.47 16.23 -3.31
CA SER A 70 -2.94 17.56 -3.65
C SER A 70 -1.85 17.51 -4.72
N ASN A 71 -1.17 16.38 -4.87
CA ASN A 71 -0.22 16.13 -5.95
C ASN A 71 -0.88 15.49 -7.20
N GLY A 72 -2.19 15.39 -7.25
CA GLY A 72 -2.94 14.89 -8.39
C GLY A 72 -2.90 13.37 -8.55
N ILE A 73 -2.68 12.63 -7.47
CA ILE A 73 -2.74 11.17 -7.42
C ILE A 73 -4.16 10.76 -7.02
N GLU A 74 -4.80 9.93 -7.83
CA GLU A 74 -6.11 9.37 -7.52
C GLU A 74 -5.96 8.20 -6.55
N VAL A 75 -6.55 8.32 -5.35
CA VAL A 75 -6.58 7.29 -4.33
C VAL A 75 -7.99 6.70 -4.27
N LEU A 76 -8.11 5.39 -4.48
CA LEU A 76 -9.40 4.68 -4.48
C LEU A 76 -9.84 4.23 -3.07
N GLY A 77 -8.95 4.32 -2.09
CA GLY A 77 -9.16 3.86 -0.73
C GLY A 77 -8.02 2.97 -0.26
N ASP A 78 -8.35 1.99 0.55
CA ASP A 78 -7.39 1.06 1.13
C ASP A 78 -7.85 -0.41 1.05
N THR A 79 -6.93 -1.33 1.30
CA THR A 79 -7.26 -2.74 1.43
C THR A 79 -7.91 -3.02 2.79
N THR A 80 -8.89 -3.95 2.82
CA THR A 80 -9.51 -4.38 4.09
C THR A 80 -8.50 -5.15 4.92
N HIS A 81 -8.30 -4.75 6.18
CA HIS A 81 -7.37 -5.45 7.07
C HIS A 81 -7.89 -6.83 7.48
N ILE A 82 -7.13 -7.88 7.19
CA ILE A 82 -7.41 -9.26 7.60
C ILE A 82 -6.32 -9.67 8.61
N LYS A 83 -6.62 -9.51 9.90
CA LYS A 83 -5.65 -9.74 10.98
C LYS A 83 -5.10 -11.16 11.02
N THR A 84 -3.80 -11.27 11.32
CA THR A 84 -3.17 -12.52 11.72
C THR A 84 -3.59 -12.92 13.14
N GLU A 85 -3.38 -14.18 13.53
CA GLU A 85 -3.70 -14.65 14.89
C GLU A 85 -2.82 -13.99 15.97
N PHE A 86 -1.70 -13.38 15.59
CA PHE A 86 -0.73 -12.75 16.49
C PHE A 86 -0.98 -11.26 16.75
N GLU A 87 -1.80 -10.63 15.94
CA GLU A 87 -2.19 -9.23 16.16
C GLU A 87 -3.26 -9.19 17.24
N GLY A 88 -2.90 -8.67 18.40
CA GLY A 88 -3.76 -8.59 19.60
C GLY A 88 -5.12 -7.93 19.37
N GLU A 89 -5.84 -7.60 20.42
CA GLU A 89 -7.23 -7.11 20.39
C GLU A 89 -7.46 -6.06 19.29
N VAL A 90 -8.55 -6.25 18.55
CA VAL A 90 -8.99 -5.37 17.46
C VAL A 90 -9.06 -3.94 17.95
N SER A 91 -8.21 -3.04 17.48
CA SER A 91 -8.41 -1.62 17.72
C SER A 91 -9.75 -1.21 17.09
N GLN A 92 -10.57 -0.48 17.82
CA GLN A 92 -11.93 -0.12 17.42
C GLN A 92 -12.00 0.82 16.21
N ASN A 93 -10.86 1.20 15.64
CA ASN A 93 -10.74 2.17 14.55
C ASN A 93 -10.39 1.55 13.19
N ILE A 94 -10.32 0.22 13.10
CA ILE A 94 -10.05 -0.45 11.83
C ILE A 94 -11.36 -0.60 11.09
N ALA A 95 -11.41 -0.01 9.92
CA ALA A 95 -12.53 -0.16 9.00
C ALA A 95 -12.88 -1.64 8.80
N GLU A 96 -13.87 -2.14 9.53
CA GLU A 96 -15.06 -2.78 9.00
C GLU A 96 -14.95 -4.19 8.43
N THR A 97 -13.98 -4.98 8.86
CA THR A 97 -14.34 -6.41 8.90
C THR A 97 -15.06 -6.63 10.22
N THR A 98 -16.36 -6.83 10.20
CA THR A 98 -17.09 -7.18 11.41
C THR A 98 -16.48 -8.48 11.97
N LEU A 99 -16.45 -8.63 13.29
CA LEU A 99 -15.94 -9.84 13.93
C LEU A 99 -16.63 -11.11 13.39
N GLU A 100 -17.84 -10.98 12.84
CA GLU A 100 -18.62 -12.06 12.24
C GLU A 100 -18.08 -12.49 10.86
N ASP A 101 -17.57 -11.55 10.07
CA ASP A 101 -17.04 -11.82 8.71
C ASP A 101 -15.60 -12.32 8.72
N LEU A 102 -14.84 -12.03 9.79
CA LEU A 102 -13.42 -12.36 9.87
C LEU A 102 -13.09 -13.84 9.67
N PRO A 103 -13.83 -14.82 10.24
CA PRO A 103 -13.58 -16.23 9.98
C PRO A 103 -13.78 -16.62 8.53
N TYR A 104 -14.79 -16.08 7.86
CA TYR A 104 -15.04 -16.33 6.44
C TYR A 104 -13.92 -15.78 5.57
N LEU A 105 -13.47 -14.57 5.83
CA LEU A 105 -12.38 -13.93 5.08
C LEU A 105 -11.07 -14.70 5.24
N LYS A 106 -10.74 -15.15 6.46
CA LYS A 106 -9.56 -15.97 6.73
C LYS A 106 -9.61 -17.31 5.97
N ILE A 107 -10.76 -17.97 5.91
CA ILE A 107 -10.92 -19.21 5.18
C ILE A 107 -10.78 -18.99 3.68
N LYS A 108 -11.37 -17.91 3.14
CA LYS A 108 -11.39 -17.64 1.70
C LYS A 108 -10.07 -17.10 1.17
N TYR A 109 -9.45 -16.19 1.90
CA TYR A 109 -8.30 -15.42 1.39
C TYR A 109 -6.98 -15.69 2.13
N GLY A 110 -7.03 -16.22 3.35
CA GLY A 110 -5.89 -16.25 4.25
C GLY A 110 -5.82 -15.00 5.14
N THR A 111 -4.65 -14.69 5.63
CA THR A 111 -4.38 -13.53 6.50
C THR A 111 -3.19 -12.74 6.00
N GLY A 112 -3.07 -11.50 6.44
CA GLY A 112 -1.96 -10.63 6.10
C GLY A 112 -2.13 -9.89 4.78
N ARG A 113 -1.13 -9.11 4.44
CA ARG A 113 -1.20 -8.11 3.36
C ARG A 113 -1.46 -8.70 1.98
N ALA A 114 -0.85 -9.81 1.64
CA ALA A 114 -1.10 -10.48 0.35
C ALA A 114 -2.55 -10.97 0.21
N ALA A 115 -3.14 -11.48 1.30
CA ALA A 115 -4.54 -11.87 1.33
C ALA A 115 -5.50 -10.69 1.16
N GLU A 116 -5.15 -9.55 1.75
CA GLU A 116 -5.91 -8.30 1.65
C GLU A 116 -5.92 -7.75 0.23
N ILE A 117 -4.75 -7.76 -0.43
CA ILE A 117 -4.61 -7.39 -1.84
C ILE A 117 -5.41 -8.35 -2.72
N LYS A 118 -5.32 -9.65 -2.47
CA LYS A 118 -6.11 -10.64 -3.23
C LYS A 118 -7.60 -10.38 -3.11
N LYS A 119 -8.10 -10.12 -1.89
CA LYS A 119 -9.50 -9.78 -1.68
C LYS A 119 -9.90 -8.56 -2.49
N TRP A 120 -9.07 -7.49 -2.45
CA TRP A 120 -9.35 -6.27 -3.18
C TRP A 120 -9.40 -6.51 -4.70
N ILE A 121 -8.46 -7.26 -5.25
CA ILE A 121 -8.43 -7.63 -6.68
C ILE A 121 -9.68 -8.45 -7.07
N ASP A 122 -10.09 -9.41 -6.24
CA ASP A 122 -11.27 -10.24 -6.51
C ASP A 122 -12.60 -9.45 -6.51
N GLU A 123 -12.62 -8.29 -5.87
CA GLU A 123 -13.80 -7.43 -5.75
C GLU A 123 -13.84 -6.28 -6.77
N HIS A 124 -12.76 -6.09 -7.54
CA HIS A 124 -12.64 -4.98 -8.48
C HIS A 124 -12.15 -5.46 -9.86
N ASP A 125 -12.45 -4.66 -10.88
CA ASP A 125 -12.03 -4.96 -12.27
C ASP A 125 -10.60 -4.44 -12.49
N VAL A 126 -9.60 -5.26 -12.17
CA VAL A 126 -8.17 -4.95 -12.26
C VAL A 126 -7.57 -5.60 -13.50
N ASP A 127 -6.97 -4.80 -14.38
CA ASP A 127 -6.27 -5.29 -15.58
C ASP A 127 -4.82 -5.67 -15.23
N ASN A 128 -4.08 -4.74 -14.61
CA ASN A 128 -2.72 -4.94 -14.12
C ASN A 128 -2.53 -4.27 -12.77
N PHE A 129 -1.59 -4.76 -12.00
CA PHE A 129 -1.23 -4.14 -10.72
C PHE A 129 0.24 -4.27 -10.41
N VAL A 130 0.73 -3.38 -9.53
CA VAL A 130 2.04 -3.45 -8.92
C VAL A 130 1.90 -3.25 -7.41
N ILE A 131 2.75 -3.93 -6.66
CA ILE A 131 2.88 -3.81 -5.21
C ILE A 131 4.19 -3.08 -4.93
N LEU A 132 4.10 -1.95 -4.25
CA LEU A 132 5.24 -1.20 -3.74
C LEU A 132 5.29 -1.40 -2.24
N ASP A 133 6.24 -2.20 -1.77
CA ASP A 133 6.33 -2.63 -0.37
C ASP A 133 7.76 -3.08 -0.06
N ASP A 134 8.38 -2.56 0.98
CA ASP A 134 9.74 -2.86 1.38
C ASP A 134 9.88 -4.20 2.12
N GLU A 135 8.74 -4.78 2.55
CA GLU A 135 8.70 -6.07 3.26
C GLU A 135 8.12 -7.20 2.39
N ASP A 136 8.59 -8.42 2.65
CA ASP A 136 8.02 -9.63 2.06
C ASP A 136 6.86 -10.14 2.93
N PHE A 137 5.67 -10.15 2.36
CA PHE A 137 4.45 -10.69 2.97
C PHE A 137 4.00 -11.98 2.29
N ASP A 138 4.93 -12.90 2.03
CA ASP A 138 4.68 -14.17 1.35
C ASP A 138 4.05 -13.99 -0.04
N TRP A 139 4.52 -12.97 -0.79
CA TRP A 139 4.01 -12.62 -2.11
C TRP A 139 4.01 -13.80 -3.09
N SER A 140 5.00 -14.70 -2.97
CA SER A 140 5.12 -15.89 -3.80
C SER A 140 3.95 -16.87 -3.63
N ASP A 141 3.38 -16.96 -2.43
CA ASP A 141 2.26 -17.85 -2.14
C ASP A 141 0.98 -17.45 -2.89
N TYR A 142 0.92 -16.17 -3.30
CA TYR A 142 -0.17 -15.61 -4.09
C TYR A 142 0.19 -15.42 -5.58
N GLY A 143 1.42 -15.76 -5.96
CA GLY A 143 1.92 -15.59 -7.33
C GLY A 143 2.23 -14.13 -7.69
N TYR A 144 2.54 -13.29 -6.70
CA TYR A 144 2.75 -11.85 -6.85
C TYR A 144 4.21 -11.44 -7.04
N ASP A 145 5.17 -12.38 -7.08
CA ASP A 145 6.62 -12.10 -7.24
C ASP A 145 6.94 -11.15 -8.39
N LYS A 146 6.21 -11.26 -9.49
CA LYS A 146 6.44 -10.44 -10.69
C LYS A 146 5.81 -9.05 -10.60
N HIS A 147 4.90 -8.87 -9.65
CA HIS A 147 4.17 -7.64 -9.41
C HIS A 147 4.74 -6.83 -8.26
N TRP A 148 5.65 -7.43 -7.49
CA TRP A 148 6.24 -6.80 -6.33
C TRP A 148 7.55 -6.10 -6.66
N ILE A 149 7.67 -4.88 -6.19
CA ILE A 149 8.88 -4.06 -6.21
C ILE A 149 9.21 -3.73 -4.76
N GLN A 150 10.44 -4.05 -4.36
CA GLN A 150 10.95 -3.88 -3.01
C GLN A 150 11.95 -2.72 -2.94
N PRO A 151 11.53 -1.51 -2.61
CA PRO A 151 12.44 -0.45 -2.21
C PRO A 151 13.14 -0.80 -0.90
N THR A 152 14.11 -0.02 -0.52
CA THR A 152 14.82 -0.23 0.74
C THR A 152 14.42 0.82 1.76
N TRP A 153 14.14 0.40 2.98
CA TRP A 153 13.86 1.31 4.10
C TRP A 153 15.06 2.16 4.51
N PHE A 154 16.29 1.66 4.36
CA PHE A 154 17.49 2.23 4.97
C PHE A 154 18.27 3.19 4.06
N GLY A 155 18.91 4.19 4.68
CA GLY A 155 19.78 5.14 3.98
C GLY A 155 19.00 6.02 3.02
N ASP A 156 19.46 6.12 1.77
CA ASP A 156 18.72 6.77 0.68
C ASP A 156 17.57 5.89 0.17
N GLY A 157 16.78 5.33 1.09
CA GLY A 157 15.70 4.41 0.80
C GLY A 157 14.50 5.02 0.05
N GLY A 158 13.43 4.25 -0.02
CA GLY A 158 12.18 4.61 -0.68
C GLY A 158 12.24 4.48 -2.20
N LEU A 159 11.21 5.00 -2.85
CA LEU A 159 11.09 4.97 -4.31
C LEU A 159 12.26 5.65 -5.00
N LYS A 160 12.78 4.99 -6.05
CA LYS A 160 13.86 5.47 -6.91
C LYS A 160 13.46 5.34 -8.37
N ARG A 161 14.26 5.93 -9.26
CA ARG A 161 14.04 5.87 -10.71
C ARG A 161 13.86 4.43 -11.22
N GLU A 162 14.71 3.51 -10.80
CA GLU A 162 14.66 2.10 -11.19
C GLU A 162 13.32 1.42 -10.83
N HIS A 163 12.76 1.77 -9.66
CA HIS A 163 11.45 1.26 -9.22
C HIS A 163 10.32 1.83 -10.09
N VAL A 164 10.40 3.11 -10.45
CA VAL A 164 9.43 3.76 -11.36
C VAL A 164 9.43 3.08 -12.72
N ASP A 165 10.60 2.89 -13.31
CA ASP A 165 10.73 2.27 -14.63
C ASP A 165 10.16 0.85 -14.61
N ARG A 166 10.49 0.06 -13.58
CA ARG A 166 9.95 -1.29 -13.42
C ARG A 166 8.44 -1.33 -13.18
N ALA A 167 7.90 -0.40 -12.38
CA ALA A 167 6.46 -0.31 -12.15
C ALA A 167 5.70 0.00 -13.43
N ILE A 168 6.23 0.87 -14.28
CA ILE A 168 5.65 1.21 -15.57
C ILE A 168 5.64 -0.01 -16.51
N GLU A 169 6.73 -0.79 -16.58
CA GLU A 169 6.79 -2.04 -17.34
C GLU A 169 5.69 -3.02 -16.89
N ILE A 170 5.61 -3.29 -15.59
CA ILE A 170 4.60 -4.22 -15.03
C ILE A 170 3.18 -3.75 -15.37
N LEU A 171 2.88 -2.46 -15.15
CA LEU A 171 1.55 -1.91 -15.38
C LEU A 171 1.16 -1.85 -16.87
N ASN A 172 2.13 -1.80 -17.77
CA ASN A 172 1.91 -1.89 -19.22
C ASN A 172 1.88 -3.35 -19.74
N GLY A 173 2.11 -4.34 -18.88
CA GLY A 173 2.11 -5.75 -19.26
C GLY A 173 3.36 -6.21 -20.00
N GLU A 174 4.50 -5.59 -19.72
CA GLU A 174 5.81 -5.87 -20.35
C GLU A 174 6.70 -6.80 -19.50
#